data_e3c48a79bff5526edeb3a066ce298b99
#
_entry.id   e3c48a79bff5526edeb3a066ce298b99
#
_cell.length_a   1.000
_cell.length_b   1.000
_cell.length_c   1.000
_cell.angle_alpha   90.00
_cell.angle_beta   90.00
_cell.angle_gamma   90.00
#
_symmetry.space_group_name_H-M   'P 1'
#
loop_
_entity.id
_entity.type
_entity.pdbx_description
1 polymer ?
#
loop_
_entity_poly.entity_id
_entity_poly.type
_entity_poly.pdbx_seq_one_letter_code
_entity_poly.pdbx_strand_id
1 'polypeptide(L)'
;MNFSSAIPTEYEQLAINIEQEFGRLDGILHSAGILGDLTPLEMYDPNTWDEVMKVNLRAPFMLTQHLLPLLKRAPEASVIFMSSSVGHKARAFWGAYAVAKAGIENLTVLFADELANTSKVRVNCINPQGTRTAMRAKAYPAEDPSNVPTAEQIMPLFL
;
A
#
# COMPACT_ATOMS: atom_id res chain seq x y z
N MET A 1 14.51 3.79 3.62
CA MET A 1 14.19 2.38 3.95
C MET A 1 13.88 1.62 2.67
N ASN A 2 14.40 0.42 2.49
CA ASN A 2 14.07 -0.46 1.36
C ASN A 2 13.10 -1.56 1.85
N PHE A 3 11.86 -1.53 1.41
CA PHE A 3 10.81 -2.45 1.89
C PHE A 3 11.00 -3.92 1.47
N SER A 4 11.76 -4.22 0.42
CA SER A 4 12.03 -5.60 0.02
C SER A 4 12.98 -6.32 0.98
N SER A 5 13.80 -5.58 1.73
CA SER A 5 14.78 -6.10 2.68
C SER A 5 14.59 -5.65 4.13
N ALA A 6 13.63 -4.75 4.38
CA ALA A 6 13.43 -4.17 5.71
C ALA A 6 13.12 -5.21 6.80
N ILE A 7 13.83 -5.12 7.91
CA ILE A 7 13.61 -5.92 9.11
C ILE A 7 12.78 -5.16 10.15
N PRO A 8 12.15 -5.84 11.12
CA PRO A 8 11.25 -5.20 12.09
C PRO A 8 11.85 -4.00 12.82
N THR A 9 13.12 -4.07 13.20
CA THR A 9 13.82 -2.98 13.90
C THR A 9 13.95 -1.70 13.09
N GLU A 10 13.96 -1.77 11.76
CA GLU A 10 14.01 -0.56 10.91
C GLU A 10 12.68 0.19 10.92
N TYR A 11 11.54 -0.52 11.02
CA TYR A 11 10.22 0.11 11.18
C TYR A 11 10.09 0.78 12.55
N GLU A 12 10.58 0.12 13.61
CA GLU A 12 10.65 0.68 14.95
C GLU A 12 11.52 1.95 14.98
N GLN A 13 12.72 1.89 14.40
CA GLN A 13 13.61 3.06 14.34
C GLN A 13 13.00 4.22 13.56
N LEU A 14 12.28 3.95 12.48
CA LEU A 14 11.55 4.98 11.74
C LEU A 14 10.49 5.64 12.64
N ALA A 15 9.73 4.86 13.40
CA ALA A 15 8.72 5.42 14.32
C ALA A 15 9.36 6.29 15.40
N ILE A 16 10.49 5.86 15.98
CA ILE A 16 11.26 6.65 16.96
C ILE A 16 11.73 7.97 16.34
N ASN A 17 12.27 7.94 15.13
CA ASN A 17 12.75 9.15 14.46
C ASN A 17 11.61 10.15 14.18
N ILE A 18 10.45 9.66 13.73
CA ILE A 18 9.26 10.49 13.52
C ILE A 18 8.75 11.06 14.84
N GLU A 19 8.74 10.26 15.91
CA GLU A 19 8.35 10.73 17.24
C GLU A 19 9.25 11.85 17.75
N GLN A 20 10.57 11.70 17.61
CA GLN A 20 11.56 12.70 18.04
C GLN A 20 11.44 14.01 17.27
N GLU A 21 11.16 13.94 15.97
CA GLU A 21 11.09 15.10 15.08
C GLU A 21 9.74 15.82 15.18
N PHE A 22 8.62 15.07 15.20
CA PHE A 22 7.28 15.65 15.07
C PHE A 22 6.36 15.40 16.27
N GLY A 23 6.67 14.45 17.14
CA GLY A 23 5.88 14.11 18.33
C GLY A 23 4.57 13.36 18.03
N ARG A 24 3.99 13.56 16.86
CA ARG A 24 2.75 12.91 16.37
C ARG A 24 2.77 12.72 14.86
N LEU A 25 1.78 12.00 14.35
CA LEU A 25 1.55 11.82 12.91
C LEU A 25 0.06 12.00 12.60
N ASP A 26 -0.27 12.86 11.63
CA ASP A 26 -1.65 13.18 11.28
C ASP A 26 -2.15 12.33 10.09
N GLY A 27 -1.26 11.65 9.36
CA GLY A 27 -1.66 10.74 8.30
C GLY A 27 -0.54 9.92 7.69
N ILE A 28 -0.91 8.82 7.03
CA ILE A 28 -0.03 7.97 6.23
C ILE A 28 -0.71 7.64 4.90
N LEU A 29 0.04 7.82 3.81
CA LEU A 29 -0.34 7.31 2.50
C LEU A 29 0.62 6.18 2.09
N HIS A 30 0.13 4.96 1.99
CA HIS A 30 0.87 3.80 1.53
C HIS A 30 0.85 3.70 0.01
N SER A 31 1.69 4.47 -0.68
CA SER A 31 1.76 4.50 -2.15
C SER A 31 2.85 3.61 -2.75
N ALA A 32 3.77 3.09 -1.94
CA ALA A 32 4.81 2.19 -2.41
C ALA A 32 4.23 0.85 -2.90
N GLY A 33 4.78 0.34 -4.00
CA GLY A 33 4.36 -0.95 -4.54
C GLY A 33 5.17 -1.38 -5.75
N ILE A 34 5.24 -2.69 -5.95
CA ILE A 34 5.87 -3.32 -7.11
C ILE A 34 4.89 -4.27 -7.78
N LEU A 35 5.02 -4.42 -9.11
CA LEU A 35 4.12 -5.27 -9.89
C LEU A 35 4.46 -6.76 -9.76
N GLY A 36 5.74 -7.09 -9.68
CA GLY A 36 6.22 -8.45 -9.88
C GLY A 36 6.10 -8.90 -11.35
N ASP A 37 5.81 -10.18 -11.54
CA ASP A 37 5.67 -10.78 -12.86
C ASP A 37 4.19 -11.05 -13.21
N LEU A 38 3.88 -10.88 -14.49
CA LEU A 38 2.57 -11.22 -15.07
C LEU A 38 2.71 -12.57 -15.79
N THR A 39 2.52 -13.67 -15.04
CA THR A 39 2.76 -15.04 -15.50
C THR A 39 1.75 -16.00 -14.87
N PRO A 40 1.53 -17.22 -15.46
CA PRO A 40 0.74 -18.26 -14.80
C PRO A 40 1.27 -18.59 -13.40
N LEU A 41 0.37 -18.88 -12.45
CA LEU A 41 0.77 -19.17 -11.07
C LEU A 41 1.71 -20.38 -10.96
N GLU A 42 1.53 -21.39 -11.81
CA GLU A 42 2.39 -22.58 -11.85
C GLU A 42 3.85 -22.29 -12.24
N MET A 43 4.08 -21.13 -12.89
CA MET A 43 5.40 -20.68 -13.35
C MET A 43 5.92 -19.47 -12.55
N TYR A 44 5.19 -19.05 -11.52
CA TYR A 44 5.55 -17.85 -10.76
C TYR A 44 6.81 -18.08 -9.92
N ASP A 45 7.82 -17.22 -10.07
CA ASP A 45 9.03 -17.31 -9.27
C ASP A 45 8.77 -17.04 -7.78
N PRO A 46 9.12 -17.98 -6.87
CA PRO A 46 8.89 -17.80 -5.43
C PRO A 46 9.59 -16.57 -4.81
N ASN A 47 10.76 -16.20 -5.31
CA ASN A 47 11.48 -15.03 -4.77
C ASN A 47 10.76 -13.74 -5.17
N THR A 48 10.30 -13.65 -6.42
CA THR A 48 9.49 -12.52 -6.88
C THR A 48 8.16 -12.46 -6.12
N TRP A 49 7.54 -13.62 -5.83
CA TRP A 49 6.34 -13.68 -4.99
C TRP A 49 6.60 -13.07 -3.61
N ASP A 50 7.65 -13.53 -2.94
CA ASP A 50 8.01 -13.06 -1.60
C ASP A 50 8.33 -11.56 -1.58
N GLU A 51 9.02 -11.06 -2.60
CA GLU A 51 9.34 -9.63 -2.72
C GLU A 51 8.06 -8.78 -2.86
N VAL A 52 7.14 -9.20 -3.74
CA VAL A 52 5.85 -8.51 -3.92
C VAL A 52 5.05 -8.51 -2.61
N MET A 53 4.97 -9.63 -1.91
CA MET A 53 4.27 -9.73 -0.62
C MET A 53 4.92 -8.87 0.46
N LYS A 54 6.25 -8.82 0.51
CA LYS A 54 6.99 -7.94 1.44
C LYS A 54 6.70 -6.46 1.20
N VAL A 55 6.79 -6.01 -0.05
CA VAL A 55 6.62 -4.59 -0.39
C VAL A 55 5.16 -4.17 -0.34
N ASN A 56 4.24 -4.96 -0.96
CA ASN A 56 2.88 -4.51 -1.19
C ASN A 56 1.92 -4.81 -0.04
N LEU A 57 2.25 -5.74 0.87
CA LEU A 57 1.36 -6.14 1.98
C LEU A 57 2.05 -6.02 3.34
N ARG A 58 3.21 -6.68 3.52
CA ARG A 58 3.88 -6.69 4.83
C ARG A 58 4.36 -5.31 5.25
N ALA A 59 4.97 -4.54 4.33
CA ALA A 59 5.49 -3.23 4.67
C ALA A 59 4.39 -2.23 5.08
N PRO A 60 3.26 -2.08 4.37
CA PRO A 60 2.13 -1.28 4.83
C PRO A 60 1.61 -1.70 6.21
N PHE A 61 1.49 -3.01 6.49
CA PHE A 61 1.12 -3.52 7.81
C PHE A 61 2.12 -3.07 8.88
N MET A 62 3.42 -3.35 8.69
CA MET A 62 4.46 -3.03 9.65
C MET A 62 4.56 -1.53 9.93
N LEU A 63 4.50 -0.69 8.88
CA LEU A 63 4.51 0.76 9.03
C LEU A 63 3.30 1.25 9.84
N THR A 64 2.10 0.79 9.48
CA THR A 64 0.90 1.19 10.22
C THR A 64 0.99 0.76 11.68
N GLN A 65 1.38 -0.49 11.96
CA GLN A 65 1.52 -1.03 13.31
C GLN A 65 2.46 -0.18 14.18
N HIS A 66 3.65 0.15 13.67
CA HIS A 66 4.66 0.89 14.44
C HIS A 66 4.32 2.39 14.56
N LEU A 67 3.64 2.97 13.57
CA LEU A 67 3.27 4.38 13.57
C LEU A 67 1.89 4.65 14.22
N LEU A 68 1.11 3.60 14.52
CA LEU A 68 -0.21 3.74 15.12
C LEU A 68 -0.22 4.53 16.45
N PRO A 69 0.75 4.37 17.37
CA PRO A 69 0.81 5.19 18.57
C PRO A 69 0.91 6.69 18.28
N LEU A 70 1.63 7.09 17.23
CA LEU A 70 1.79 8.48 16.82
C LEU A 70 0.53 9.03 16.14
N LEU A 71 -0.14 8.22 15.34
CA LEU A 71 -1.44 8.55 14.74
C LEU A 71 -2.52 8.77 15.80
N LYS A 72 -2.52 7.96 16.86
CA LYS A 72 -3.48 8.10 17.98
C LYS A 72 -3.27 9.37 18.82
N ARG A 73 -2.12 10.03 18.71
CA ARG A 73 -1.87 11.33 19.38
C ARG A 73 -2.46 12.53 18.63
N ALA A 74 -2.77 12.36 17.35
CA ALA A 74 -3.38 13.43 16.57
C ALA A 74 -4.86 13.61 16.98
N PRO A 75 -5.40 14.85 16.89
CA PRO A 75 -6.83 15.09 17.12
C PRO A 75 -7.72 14.30 16.16
N GLU A 76 -7.25 14.12 14.92
CA GLU A 76 -7.77 13.26 13.89
C GLU A 76 -6.60 12.78 13.04
N ALA A 77 -6.64 11.54 12.58
CA ALA A 77 -5.63 11.00 11.67
C ALA A 77 -6.25 10.15 10.57
N SER A 78 -5.54 10.02 9.45
CA SER A 78 -5.98 9.21 8.31
C SER A 78 -4.88 8.28 7.83
N VAL A 79 -5.23 7.01 7.64
CA VAL A 79 -4.39 6.02 6.97
C VAL A 79 -5.04 5.65 5.65
N ILE A 80 -4.29 5.78 4.56
CA ILE A 80 -4.76 5.45 3.21
C ILE A 80 -3.89 4.35 2.63
N PHE A 81 -4.50 3.21 2.34
CA PHE A 81 -3.88 2.13 1.61
C PHE A 81 -4.21 2.22 0.11
N MET A 82 -3.28 1.79 -0.74
CA MET A 82 -3.47 1.74 -2.19
C MET A 82 -3.85 0.34 -2.63
N SER A 83 -5.08 0.15 -3.11
CA SER A 83 -5.53 -1.08 -3.76
C SER A 83 -5.42 -1.00 -5.29
N SER A 84 -6.07 -1.92 -5.95
CA SER A 84 -6.16 -2.06 -7.40
C SER A 84 -7.42 -2.81 -7.77
N SER A 85 -7.92 -2.63 -8.99
CA SER A 85 -9.05 -3.41 -9.50
C SER A 85 -8.84 -4.92 -9.42
N VAL A 86 -7.58 -5.39 -9.50
CA VAL A 86 -7.24 -6.82 -9.38
C VAL A 86 -7.19 -7.31 -7.93
N GLY A 87 -7.13 -6.42 -6.95
CA GLY A 87 -7.33 -6.74 -5.53
C GLY A 87 -8.80 -7.06 -5.23
N HIS A 88 -9.72 -6.28 -5.79
CA HIS A 88 -11.14 -6.51 -5.65
C HIS A 88 -11.65 -7.69 -6.50
N LYS A 89 -11.20 -7.79 -7.76
CA LYS A 89 -11.53 -8.88 -8.68
C LYS A 89 -10.28 -9.42 -9.35
N ALA A 90 -9.82 -10.57 -8.87
CA ALA A 90 -8.63 -11.23 -9.42
C ALA A 90 -8.73 -11.48 -10.93
N ARG A 91 -7.59 -11.41 -11.60
CA ARG A 91 -7.43 -11.75 -13.02
C ARG A 91 -6.28 -12.74 -13.20
N ALA A 92 -6.39 -13.63 -14.18
CA ALA A 92 -5.30 -14.51 -14.56
C ALA A 92 -4.00 -13.72 -14.83
N PHE A 93 -2.88 -14.30 -14.46
CA PHE A 93 -1.52 -13.79 -14.63
C PHE A 93 -1.11 -12.66 -13.68
N TRP A 94 -1.97 -12.14 -12.80
CA TRP A 94 -1.64 -11.07 -11.86
C TRP A 94 -1.01 -11.55 -10.54
N GLY A 95 -0.92 -12.85 -10.33
CA GLY A 95 -0.17 -13.54 -9.29
C GLY A 95 -0.12 -12.84 -7.92
N ALA A 96 1.09 -12.68 -7.40
CA ALA A 96 1.34 -12.08 -6.09
C ALA A 96 0.78 -10.66 -5.93
N TYR A 97 0.78 -9.85 -7.01
CA TYR A 97 0.25 -8.50 -6.96
C TYR A 97 -1.25 -8.48 -6.62
N ALA A 98 -2.06 -9.31 -7.29
CA ALA A 98 -3.50 -9.40 -7.01
C ALA A 98 -3.76 -9.89 -5.58
N VAL A 99 -3.02 -10.91 -5.12
CA VAL A 99 -3.14 -11.44 -3.76
C VAL A 99 -2.76 -10.40 -2.72
N ALA A 100 -1.65 -9.67 -2.92
CA ALA A 100 -1.23 -8.61 -2.01
C ALA A 100 -2.26 -7.48 -1.94
N LYS A 101 -2.84 -7.07 -3.08
CA LYS A 101 -3.86 -6.01 -3.11
C LYS A 101 -5.20 -6.44 -2.50
N ALA A 102 -5.60 -7.69 -2.64
CA ALA A 102 -6.73 -8.27 -1.90
C ALA A 102 -6.45 -8.28 -0.38
N GLY A 103 -5.23 -8.65 0.01
CA GLY A 103 -4.76 -8.58 1.39
C GLY A 103 -4.82 -7.17 1.97
N ILE A 104 -4.47 -6.15 1.18
CA ILE A 104 -4.57 -4.73 1.58
C ILE A 104 -6.02 -4.30 1.80
N GLU A 105 -6.96 -4.70 0.95
CA GLU A 105 -8.38 -4.38 1.15
C GLU A 105 -8.90 -4.99 2.47
N ASN A 106 -8.55 -6.25 2.73
CA ASN A 106 -8.92 -6.91 3.98
C ASN A 106 -8.23 -6.28 5.20
N LEU A 107 -6.93 -5.98 5.11
CA LEU A 107 -6.16 -5.30 6.15
C LEU A 107 -6.76 -3.92 6.51
N THR A 108 -7.26 -3.20 5.50
CA THR A 108 -7.96 -1.92 5.70
C THR A 108 -9.19 -2.08 6.59
N VAL A 109 -10.01 -3.09 6.31
CA VAL A 109 -11.22 -3.38 7.10
C VAL A 109 -10.85 -3.76 8.53
N LEU A 110 -9.84 -4.62 8.72
CA LEU A 110 -9.39 -5.02 10.05
C LEU A 110 -8.94 -3.82 10.89
N PHE A 111 -8.07 -2.97 10.35
CA PHE A 111 -7.65 -1.76 11.08
C PHE A 111 -8.81 -0.80 11.33
N ALA A 112 -9.72 -0.61 10.36
CA ALA A 112 -10.87 0.26 10.54
C ALA A 112 -11.78 -0.22 11.68
N ASP A 113 -12.09 -1.52 11.72
CA ASP A 113 -12.94 -2.12 12.75
C ASP A 113 -12.29 -2.05 14.14
N GLU A 114 -11.00 -2.41 14.25
CA GLU A 114 -10.27 -2.37 15.52
C GLU A 114 -10.13 -0.95 16.10
N LEU A 115 -10.07 0.06 15.24
CA LEU A 115 -9.84 1.45 15.63
C LEU A 115 -11.12 2.26 15.80
N ALA A 116 -12.26 1.81 15.27
CA ALA A 116 -13.52 2.55 15.22
C ALA A 116 -13.99 3.08 16.60
N ASN A 117 -13.82 2.29 17.66
CA ASN A 117 -14.28 2.64 19.01
C ASN A 117 -13.13 3.00 19.98
N THR A 118 -11.88 2.99 19.50
CA THR A 118 -10.70 3.15 20.35
C THR A 118 -9.85 4.37 20.01
N SER A 119 -10.10 4.99 18.85
CA SER A 119 -9.33 6.16 18.38
C SER A 119 -10.11 6.98 17.36
N LYS A 120 -9.54 8.12 16.96
CA LYS A 120 -10.04 8.96 15.86
C LYS A 120 -9.23 8.74 14.57
N VAL A 121 -8.52 7.63 14.46
CA VAL A 121 -7.78 7.26 13.25
C VAL A 121 -8.75 6.64 12.25
N ARG A 122 -8.89 7.26 11.10
CA ARG A 122 -9.67 6.73 9.98
C ARG A 122 -8.77 5.89 9.08
N VAL A 123 -9.25 4.75 8.64
CA VAL A 123 -8.49 3.85 7.76
C VAL A 123 -9.32 3.59 6.50
N ASN A 124 -8.75 3.91 5.36
CA ASN A 124 -9.41 3.79 4.07
C ASN A 124 -8.51 3.12 3.03
N CYS A 125 -9.13 2.55 2.00
CA CYS A 125 -8.44 2.00 0.85
C CYS A 125 -8.89 2.72 -0.41
N ILE A 126 -7.95 3.12 -1.26
CA ILE A 126 -8.24 3.78 -2.53
C ILE A 126 -7.71 2.93 -3.68
N ASN A 127 -8.57 2.68 -4.67
CA ASN A 127 -8.15 2.19 -5.97
C ASN A 127 -8.10 3.39 -6.94
N PRO A 128 -6.91 3.91 -7.28
CA PRO A 128 -6.77 5.06 -8.18
C PRO A 128 -7.06 4.71 -9.65
N GLN A 129 -7.34 3.45 -9.93
CA GLN A 129 -7.51 2.89 -11.26
C GLN A 129 -6.23 2.96 -12.11
N GLY A 130 -6.36 3.04 -13.44
CA GLY A 130 -5.22 3.20 -14.32
C GLY A 130 -4.59 4.58 -14.15
N THR A 131 -3.33 4.61 -13.74
CA THR A 131 -2.55 5.84 -13.58
C THR A 131 -1.30 5.73 -14.43
N ARG A 132 -0.92 6.81 -15.12
CA ARG A 132 0.25 6.87 -16.00
C ARG A 132 1.54 6.77 -15.19
N THR A 133 2.06 5.55 -15.09
CA THR A 133 3.28 5.21 -14.33
C THR A 133 4.10 4.17 -15.09
N ALA A 134 5.36 4.00 -14.72
CA ALA A 134 6.21 2.93 -15.25
C ALA A 134 5.61 1.53 -14.97
N MET A 135 4.96 1.35 -13.81
CA MET A 135 4.24 0.11 -13.48
C MET A 135 3.09 -0.15 -14.46
N ARG A 136 2.30 0.88 -14.80
CA ARG A 136 1.21 0.77 -15.78
C ARG A 136 1.72 0.41 -17.15
N ALA A 137 2.77 1.06 -17.64
CA ALA A 137 3.40 0.76 -18.92
C ALA A 137 3.95 -0.68 -18.97
N LYS A 138 4.54 -1.19 -17.88
CA LYS A 138 4.96 -2.60 -17.78
C LYS A 138 3.76 -3.57 -17.86
N ALA A 139 2.66 -3.25 -17.19
CA ALA A 139 1.47 -4.11 -17.15
C ALA A 139 0.67 -4.10 -18.46
N TYR A 140 0.68 -2.99 -19.18
CA TYR A 140 -0.10 -2.77 -20.41
C TYR A 140 0.77 -2.12 -21.49
N PRO A 141 1.74 -2.84 -22.07
CA PRO A 141 2.72 -2.26 -23.00
C PRO A 141 2.12 -1.76 -24.33
N ALA A 142 0.93 -2.23 -24.69
CA ALA A 142 0.21 -1.79 -25.89
C ALA A 142 -0.81 -0.65 -25.64
N GLU A 143 -0.94 -0.17 -24.40
CA GLU A 143 -1.85 0.91 -24.05
C GLU A 143 -1.24 2.27 -24.43
N ASP A 144 -2.03 3.14 -25.08
CA ASP A 144 -1.62 4.52 -25.32
C ASP A 144 -1.60 5.30 -23.99
N PRO A 145 -0.44 5.76 -23.51
CA PRO A 145 -0.33 6.49 -22.26
C PRO A 145 -1.18 7.78 -22.19
N SER A 146 -1.53 8.37 -23.34
CA SER A 146 -2.35 9.59 -23.39
C SER A 146 -3.78 9.36 -22.88
N ASN A 147 -4.27 8.12 -22.95
CA ASN A 147 -5.59 7.72 -22.48
C ASN A 147 -5.65 7.41 -20.97
N VAL A 148 -4.52 7.54 -20.26
CA VAL A 148 -4.41 7.22 -18.84
C VAL A 148 -4.09 8.49 -18.06
N PRO A 149 -4.86 8.83 -17.00
CA PRO A 149 -4.61 10.03 -16.20
C PRO A 149 -3.22 10.01 -15.57
N THR A 150 -2.61 11.19 -15.45
CA THR A 150 -1.33 11.36 -14.77
C THR A 150 -1.48 11.24 -13.26
N ALA A 151 -0.37 11.09 -12.54
CA ALA A 151 -0.39 11.07 -11.08
C ALA A 151 -0.98 12.37 -10.50
N GLU A 152 -0.66 13.52 -11.10
CA GLU A 152 -1.15 14.84 -10.69
C GLU A 152 -2.67 14.96 -10.83
N GLN A 153 -3.25 14.37 -11.88
CA GLN A 153 -4.69 14.40 -12.11
C GLN A 153 -5.48 13.59 -11.08
N ILE A 154 -4.87 12.59 -10.46
CA ILE A 154 -5.52 11.77 -9.41
C ILE A 154 -5.25 12.28 -7.99
N MET A 155 -4.32 13.23 -7.79
CA MET A 155 -3.96 13.75 -6.48
C MET A 155 -5.16 14.23 -5.64
N PRO A 156 -6.23 14.87 -6.20
CA PRO A 156 -7.39 15.27 -5.42
C PRO A 156 -8.11 14.13 -4.69
N LEU A 157 -7.85 12.86 -5.06
CA LEU A 157 -8.40 11.70 -4.34
C LEU A 157 -7.77 11.48 -2.96
N PHE A 158 -6.61 12.10 -2.70
CA PHE A 158 -5.80 11.87 -1.50
C PHE A 158 -5.77 13.09 -0.55
N LEU A 159 -6.39 14.17 -0.94
CA LEU A 159 -6.50 15.41 -0.19
C LEU A 159 -7.88 15.56 0.43
#